data_0ffad9cc51f022707d15bd93e99a2839
#
_entry.id   0ffad9cc51f022707d15bd93e99a2839
#
_cell.length_a   1.000
_cell.length_b   1.000
_cell.length_c   1.000
_cell.angle_alpha   90.00
_cell.angle_beta   90.00
_cell.angle_gamma   90.00
#
_symmetry.space_group_name_H-M   'P 1'
#
loop_
_entity.id
_entity.type
_entity.pdbx_description
1 polymer ?
#
loop_
_entity_poly.entity_id
_entity_poly.type
_entity_poly.pdbx_seq_one_letter_code
_entity_poly.pdbx_strand_id
1 'polypeptide(L)'
;MNLKKGDLILFLGDSITDCGRSRENTDDLGPGYPLMAASALKVLRPDLALRFLNRGISGDKTSDVLARLEEDCIALNPDMISVLLGINDVWHRAKNQGNTDAEMEENYRKILTRIREAFGNIPLVILEPFLTADATADIKREEVDSILAIVRRLAAEFDAAFVELDAPLRKAGEALPPHALTKEGVHPTQQGHSVIAKHWLDTVLGM
;
A
#
# COMPACT_ATOMS: atom_id res chain seq x y z
N MET A 1 -6.55 -13.77 -7.83
CA MET A 1 -5.38 -13.70 -8.74
C MET A 1 -4.80 -15.09 -9.01
N ASN A 2 -4.07 -15.30 -10.11
CA ASN A 2 -3.48 -16.61 -10.42
C ASN A 2 -2.04 -16.69 -9.88
N LEU A 3 -1.89 -17.01 -8.60
CA LEU A 3 -0.60 -17.20 -7.95
C LEU A 3 -0.04 -18.58 -8.24
N LYS A 4 1.27 -18.69 -8.43
CA LYS A 4 2.01 -19.91 -8.72
C LYS A 4 2.93 -20.31 -7.59
N LYS A 5 3.38 -21.54 -7.59
CA LYS A 5 4.33 -22.05 -6.62
C LYS A 5 5.67 -21.32 -6.72
N GLY A 6 6.14 -20.79 -5.59
CA GLY A 6 7.39 -20.07 -5.45
C GLY A 6 7.31 -18.59 -5.77
N ASP A 7 6.14 -18.06 -6.18
CA ASP A 7 5.99 -16.64 -6.51
C ASP A 7 6.50 -15.74 -5.39
N LEU A 8 7.18 -14.68 -5.79
CA LEU A 8 7.64 -13.59 -4.93
C LEU A 8 6.64 -12.44 -4.98
N ILE A 9 6.03 -12.14 -3.83
CA ILE A 9 5.11 -11.02 -3.65
C ILE A 9 5.86 -9.86 -2.98
N LEU A 10 5.89 -8.71 -3.65
CA LEU A 10 6.54 -7.50 -3.18
C LEU A 10 5.49 -6.52 -2.65
N PHE A 11 5.65 -6.05 -1.40
CA PHE A 11 4.93 -4.92 -0.83
C PHE A 11 5.79 -3.65 -0.97
N LEU A 12 5.37 -2.72 -1.77
CA LEU A 12 6.01 -1.41 -2.01
C LEU A 12 5.13 -0.31 -1.39
N GLY A 13 5.72 0.63 -0.65
CA GLY A 13 4.91 1.66 0.00
C GLY A 13 5.70 2.56 0.95
N ASP A 14 4.93 3.23 1.80
CA ASP A 14 5.40 4.19 2.81
C ASP A 14 5.44 3.58 4.23
N SER A 15 5.20 4.43 5.27
CA SER A 15 5.20 4.02 6.68
C SER A 15 4.15 2.99 7.04
N ILE A 16 3.01 2.96 6.34
CA ILE A 16 1.95 1.98 6.57
C ILE A 16 2.41 0.58 6.15
N THR A 17 3.17 0.50 5.07
CA THR A 17 3.78 -0.74 4.57
C THR A 17 5.04 -1.09 5.36
N ASP A 18 5.93 -0.14 5.65
CA ASP A 18 7.15 -0.29 6.46
C ASP A 18 6.82 -0.88 7.84
N CYS A 19 5.93 -0.23 8.55
CA CYS A 19 5.50 -0.59 9.91
C CYS A 19 6.66 -0.98 10.85
N GLY A 20 7.81 -0.31 10.72
CA GLY A 20 8.99 -0.56 11.58
C GLY A 20 9.73 -1.87 11.29
N ARG A 21 9.68 -2.37 10.06
CA ARG A 21 10.50 -3.53 9.65
C ARG A 21 11.99 -3.28 9.86
N SER A 22 12.74 -4.32 10.14
CA SER A 22 14.20 -4.28 10.14
C SER A 22 14.72 -4.12 8.71
N ARG A 23 15.62 -3.16 8.50
CA ARG A 23 16.28 -2.98 7.19
C ARG A 23 17.55 -3.80 7.06
N GLU A 24 18.10 -4.27 8.16
CA GLU A 24 19.23 -5.19 8.18
C GLU A 24 18.81 -6.61 7.79
N ASN A 25 17.58 -7.01 8.19
CA ASN A 25 16.96 -8.26 7.76
C ASN A 25 16.02 -7.98 6.58
N THR A 26 16.48 -8.26 5.37
CA THR A 26 15.72 -8.01 4.14
C THR A 26 14.43 -8.81 4.01
N ASP A 27 14.29 -9.90 4.79
CA ASP A 27 13.12 -10.77 4.81
C ASP A 27 12.09 -10.36 5.88
N ASP A 28 12.40 -9.36 6.71
CA ASP A 28 11.47 -8.87 7.72
C ASP A 28 10.34 -8.09 7.06
N LEU A 29 9.11 -8.54 7.31
CA LEU A 29 7.89 -7.92 6.81
C LEU A 29 7.35 -6.80 7.72
N GLY A 30 7.94 -6.60 8.90
CA GLY A 30 7.41 -5.72 9.94
C GLY A 30 6.10 -6.26 10.55
N PRO A 31 5.64 -5.70 11.68
CA PRO A 31 4.44 -6.19 12.38
C PRO A 31 3.11 -5.69 11.77
N GLY A 32 3.12 -5.13 10.56
CA GLY A 32 1.96 -4.55 9.90
C GLY A 32 1.19 -5.51 8.99
N TYR A 33 0.34 -4.93 8.13
CA TYR A 33 -0.49 -5.69 7.20
C TYR A 33 0.30 -6.62 6.25
N PRO A 34 1.55 -6.30 5.83
CA PRO A 34 2.31 -7.22 4.99
C PRO A 34 2.56 -8.58 5.66
N LEU A 35 2.95 -8.57 6.95
CA LEU A 35 3.14 -9.81 7.71
C LEU A 35 1.83 -10.56 7.92
N MET A 36 0.74 -9.85 8.26
CA MET A 36 -0.56 -10.46 8.49
C MET A 36 -1.10 -11.13 7.22
N ALA A 37 -1.05 -10.43 6.08
CA ALA A 37 -1.47 -10.94 4.79
C ALA A 37 -0.60 -12.14 4.33
N ALA A 38 0.73 -12.03 4.45
CA ALA A 38 1.65 -13.09 4.11
C ALA A 38 1.43 -14.35 4.97
N SER A 39 1.25 -14.18 6.28
CA SER A 39 1.02 -15.28 7.22
C SER A 39 -0.30 -16.01 6.92
N ALA A 40 -1.38 -15.25 6.69
CA ALA A 40 -2.67 -15.82 6.34
C ALA A 40 -2.60 -16.54 4.98
N LEU A 41 -1.98 -15.95 3.97
CA LEU A 41 -1.88 -16.55 2.63
C LEU A 41 -1.03 -17.82 2.63
N LYS A 42 0.04 -17.89 3.43
CA LYS A 42 0.83 -19.12 3.62
C LYS A 42 0.01 -20.26 4.26
N VAL A 43 -0.91 -19.92 5.16
CA VAL A 43 -1.81 -20.91 5.80
C VAL A 43 -2.92 -21.34 4.84
N LEU A 44 -3.49 -20.42 4.08
CA LEU A 44 -4.58 -20.69 3.14
C LEU A 44 -4.09 -21.43 1.88
N ARG A 45 -2.85 -21.18 1.45
CA ARG A 45 -2.25 -21.73 0.23
C ARG A 45 -0.84 -22.28 0.49
N PRO A 46 -0.67 -23.25 1.39
CA PRO A 46 0.63 -23.85 1.72
C PRO A 46 1.28 -24.56 0.52
N ASP A 47 0.45 -25.00 -0.43
CA ASP A 47 0.86 -25.64 -1.70
C ASP A 47 1.71 -24.70 -2.57
N LEU A 48 1.55 -23.38 -2.44
CA LEU A 48 2.23 -22.41 -3.27
C LEU A 48 3.65 -22.04 -2.78
N ALA A 49 3.99 -22.30 -1.52
CA ALA A 49 5.31 -21.96 -0.96
C ALA A 49 5.75 -20.52 -1.31
N LEU A 50 4.85 -19.55 -1.17
CA LEU A 50 5.03 -18.16 -1.56
C LEU A 50 6.13 -17.48 -0.76
N ARG A 51 6.87 -16.58 -1.41
CA ARG A 51 7.87 -15.70 -0.82
C ARG A 51 7.33 -14.28 -0.76
N PHE A 52 7.81 -13.48 0.20
CA PHE A 52 7.33 -12.13 0.42
C PHE A 52 8.50 -11.20 0.75
N LEU A 53 8.45 -9.98 0.23
CA LEU A 53 9.36 -8.89 0.58
C LEU A 53 8.57 -7.63 0.92
N ASN A 54 9.04 -6.90 1.91
CA ASN A 54 8.54 -5.58 2.27
C ASN A 54 9.60 -4.53 1.90
N ARG A 55 9.20 -3.57 1.06
CA ARG A 55 10.00 -2.41 0.62
C ARG A 55 9.28 -1.10 0.94
N GLY A 56 8.51 -1.08 2.03
CA GLY A 56 8.01 0.16 2.61
C GLY A 56 9.14 0.98 3.22
N ILE A 57 9.08 2.30 3.08
CA ILE A 57 9.95 3.27 3.75
C ILE A 57 9.10 4.39 4.34
N SER A 58 9.19 4.57 5.66
CA SER A 58 8.43 5.60 6.38
C SER A 58 8.69 7.00 5.83
N GLY A 59 7.63 7.73 5.55
CA GLY A 59 7.68 9.11 5.06
C GLY A 59 7.73 9.26 3.55
N ASP A 60 7.94 8.17 2.80
CA ASP A 60 8.04 8.25 1.34
C ASP A 60 6.77 8.77 0.68
N LYS A 61 6.96 9.69 -0.24
CA LYS A 61 6.00 10.16 -1.23
C LYS A 61 6.16 9.38 -2.53
N THR A 62 5.29 9.62 -3.47
CA THR A 62 5.39 9.03 -4.82
C THR A 62 6.72 9.37 -5.50
N SER A 63 7.24 10.59 -5.31
CA SER A 63 8.56 11.00 -5.82
C SER A 63 9.72 10.18 -5.25
N ASP A 64 9.65 9.86 -3.96
CA ASP A 64 10.71 9.15 -3.26
C ASP A 64 10.73 7.67 -3.68
N VAL A 65 9.55 7.04 -3.80
CA VAL A 65 9.42 5.67 -4.32
C VAL A 65 9.85 5.58 -5.78
N LEU A 66 9.52 6.57 -6.61
CA LEU A 66 9.98 6.62 -8.00
C LEU A 66 11.51 6.63 -8.10
N ALA A 67 12.19 7.39 -7.21
CA ALA A 67 13.64 7.50 -7.20
C ALA A 67 14.36 6.17 -6.87
N ARG A 68 13.75 5.31 -6.02
CA ARG A 68 14.30 4.01 -5.60
C ARG A 68 13.67 2.80 -6.29
N LEU A 69 12.80 3.02 -7.28
CA LEU A 69 12.01 1.94 -7.92
C LEU A 69 12.89 0.86 -8.54
N GLU A 70 14.04 1.23 -9.11
CA GLU A 70 14.95 0.27 -9.73
C GLU A 70 15.49 -0.72 -8.71
N GLU A 71 16.02 -0.22 -7.60
CA GLU A 71 16.66 -1.04 -6.56
C GLU A 71 15.62 -1.84 -5.75
N ASP A 72 14.53 -1.17 -5.33
CA ASP A 72 13.56 -1.73 -4.38
C ASP A 72 12.39 -2.47 -5.03
N CYS A 73 12.31 -2.50 -6.36
CA CYS A 73 11.26 -3.19 -7.08
C CYS A 73 11.78 -3.96 -8.29
N ILE A 74 12.35 -3.26 -9.29
CA ILE A 74 12.64 -3.87 -10.59
C ILE A 74 13.78 -4.90 -10.47
N ALA A 75 14.87 -4.57 -9.80
CA ALA A 75 16.00 -5.48 -9.61
C ALA A 75 15.65 -6.72 -8.77
N LEU A 76 14.57 -6.69 -7.99
CA LEU A 76 14.12 -7.83 -7.17
C LEU A 76 13.34 -8.88 -7.97
N ASN A 77 12.92 -8.54 -9.19
CA ASN A 77 12.21 -9.43 -10.10
C ASN A 77 11.01 -10.15 -9.44
N PRO A 78 10.02 -9.41 -8.89
CA PRO A 78 8.87 -10.02 -8.25
C PRO A 78 7.92 -10.66 -9.27
N ASP A 79 7.08 -11.58 -8.79
CA ASP A 79 6.00 -12.21 -9.57
C ASP A 79 4.65 -11.51 -9.33
N MET A 80 4.54 -10.71 -8.28
CA MET A 80 3.39 -9.87 -7.95
C MET A 80 3.85 -8.63 -7.18
N ILE A 81 3.25 -7.47 -7.46
CA ILE A 81 3.54 -6.21 -6.78
C ILE A 81 2.27 -5.66 -6.14
N SER A 82 2.41 -5.27 -4.87
CA SER A 82 1.36 -4.61 -4.07
C SER A 82 1.85 -3.21 -3.67
N VAL A 83 1.09 -2.15 -4.00
CA VAL A 83 1.51 -0.76 -3.82
C VAL A 83 0.50 -0.01 -2.94
N LEU A 84 0.98 0.63 -1.87
CA LEU A 84 0.21 1.56 -1.04
C LEU A 84 1.00 2.87 -0.90
N LEU A 85 0.54 3.93 -1.59
CA LEU A 85 1.22 5.22 -1.67
C LEU A 85 0.21 6.37 -1.81
N GLY A 86 0.65 7.59 -1.46
CA GLY A 86 -0.05 8.83 -1.77
C GLY A 86 -0.38 9.69 -0.55
N ILE A 87 -0.56 9.10 0.63
CA ILE A 87 -0.96 9.87 1.81
C ILE A 87 0.12 10.88 2.22
N ASN A 88 1.41 10.56 2.07
CA ASN A 88 2.51 11.47 2.39
C ASN A 88 2.65 12.61 1.39
N ASP A 89 2.19 12.44 0.15
CA ASP A 89 2.15 13.52 -0.83
C ASP A 89 1.27 14.68 -0.34
N VAL A 90 0.17 14.35 0.33
CA VAL A 90 -0.74 15.31 0.98
C VAL A 90 -0.22 15.77 2.34
N TRP A 91 0.14 14.82 3.21
CA TRP A 91 0.52 15.12 4.60
C TRP A 91 1.70 16.10 4.70
N HIS A 92 2.67 15.96 3.81
CA HIS A 92 3.83 16.85 3.83
C HIS A 92 3.55 18.26 3.26
N ARG A 93 2.36 18.52 2.69
CA ARG A 93 1.98 19.86 2.18
C ARG A 93 1.96 20.91 3.28
N ALA A 94 1.50 20.54 4.48
CA ALA A 94 1.50 21.47 5.62
C ALA A 94 2.90 22.00 5.95
N LYS A 95 3.96 21.27 5.56
CA LYS A 95 5.37 21.65 5.73
C LYS A 95 6.03 22.16 4.44
N ASN A 96 5.27 22.41 3.37
CA ASN A 96 5.77 22.73 2.04
C ASN A 96 6.75 21.68 1.47
N GLN A 97 6.56 20.42 1.80
CA GLN A 97 7.39 19.27 1.37
C GLN A 97 6.56 18.19 0.65
N GLY A 98 5.26 18.38 0.53
CA GLY A 98 4.35 17.50 -0.20
C GLY A 98 4.39 17.74 -1.71
N ASN A 99 3.80 16.84 -2.46
CA ASN A 99 3.57 16.99 -3.88
C ASN A 99 2.17 17.59 -4.12
N THR A 100 2.00 18.35 -5.19
CA THR A 100 0.69 18.69 -5.72
C THR A 100 0.00 17.44 -6.26
N ASP A 101 -1.32 17.50 -6.47
CA ASP A 101 -2.07 16.38 -7.06
C ASP A 101 -1.52 15.99 -8.44
N ALA A 102 -1.14 16.97 -9.25
CA ALA A 102 -0.55 16.74 -10.58
C ALA A 102 0.83 16.05 -10.50
N GLU A 103 1.69 16.48 -9.60
CA GLU A 103 3.00 15.86 -9.38
C GLU A 103 2.86 14.44 -8.82
N MET A 104 1.96 14.24 -7.86
CA MET A 104 1.65 12.93 -7.29
C MET A 104 1.15 11.98 -8.38
N GLU A 105 0.19 12.41 -9.19
CA GLU A 105 -0.34 11.62 -10.32
C GLU A 105 0.74 11.26 -11.32
N GLU A 106 1.56 12.25 -11.73
CA GLU A 106 2.66 12.04 -12.68
C GLU A 106 3.69 11.04 -12.16
N ASN A 107 4.11 11.18 -10.89
CA ASN A 107 5.07 10.27 -10.27
C ASN A 107 4.51 8.85 -10.15
N TYR A 108 3.26 8.72 -9.68
CA TYR A 108 2.61 7.41 -9.55
C TYR A 108 2.46 6.74 -10.93
N ARG A 109 2.03 7.50 -11.94
CA ARG A 109 1.95 7.02 -13.32
C ARG A 109 3.30 6.52 -13.84
N LYS A 110 4.40 7.24 -13.59
CA LYS A 110 5.76 6.82 -13.94
C LYS A 110 6.15 5.52 -13.24
N ILE A 111 5.82 5.37 -11.96
CA ILE A 111 6.05 4.11 -11.22
C ILE A 111 5.35 2.94 -11.93
N LEU A 112 4.05 3.07 -12.19
CA LEU A 112 3.25 2.02 -12.82
C LEU A 112 3.71 1.72 -14.25
N THR A 113 4.06 2.74 -15.03
CA THR A 113 4.60 2.60 -16.38
C THR A 113 5.89 1.79 -16.36
N ARG A 114 6.86 2.14 -15.50
CA ARG A 114 8.12 1.41 -15.39
C ARG A 114 7.93 -0.04 -14.94
N ILE A 115 6.96 -0.30 -14.05
CA ILE A 115 6.59 -1.67 -13.66
C ILE A 115 6.06 -2.44 -14.86
N ARG A 116 5.16 -1.84 -15.66
CA ARG A 116 4.62 -2.47 -16.87
C ARG A 116 5.67 -2.67 -17.96
N GLU A 117 6.59 -1.74 -18.13
CA GLU A 117 7.72 -1.87 -19.06
C GLU A 117 8.66 -3.01 -18.66
N ALA A 118 8.94 -3.18 -17.37
CA ALA A 118 9.83 -4.22 -16.86
C ALA A 118 9.20 -5.63 -16.88
N PHE A 119 7.92 -5.74 -16.54
CA PHE A 119 7.29 -7.03 -16.23
C PHE A 119 6.03 -7.34 -17.05
N GLY A 120 5.62 -6.46 -17.96
CA GLY A 120 4.38 -6.66 -18.74
C GLY A 120 3.14 -6.74 -17.83
N ASN A 121 2.34 -7.77 -18.02
CA ASN A 121 1.08 -7.97 -17.27
C ASN A 121 1.29 -8.71 -15.94
N ILE A 122 2.33 -8.36 -15.19
CA ILE A 122 2.50 -8.87 -13.83
C ILE A 122 1.25 -8.56 -12.99
N PRO A 123 0.79 -9.47 -12.10
CA PRO A 123 -0.24 -9.18 -11.13
C PRO A 123 0.12 -7.94 -10.30
N LEU A 124 -0.72 -6.91 -10.38
CA LEU A 124 -0.53 -5.64 -9.71
C LEU A 124 -1.74 -5.36 -8.81
N VAL A 125 -1.47 -5.04 -7.56
CA VAL A 125 -2.47 -4.67 -6.55
C VAL A 125 -2.17 -3.25 -6.09
N ILE A 126 -3.14 -2.36 -6.21
CA ILE A 126 -3.05 -0.99 -5.71
C ILE A 126 -4.02 -0.85 -4.53
N LEU A 127 -3.47 -0.48 -3.37
CA LEU A 127 -4.25 -0.18 -2.19
C LEU A 127 -4.57 1.30 -2.15
N GLU A 128 -5.80 1.60 -1.78
CA GLU A 128 -6.28 2.96 -1.61
C GLU A 128 -5.62 3.62 -0.40
N PRO A 129 -5.05 4.84 -0.51
CA PRO A 129 -4.74 5.64 0.67
C PRO A 129 -6.02 5.93 1.46
N PHE A 130 -5.90 6.32 2.72
CA PHE A 130 -7.08 6.55 3.57
C PHE A 130 -6.82 7.60 4.66
N LEU A 131 -7.93 8.14 5.20
CA LEU A 131 -7.95 8.98 6.38
C LEU A 131 -9.18 8.62 7.23
N THR A 132 -8.98 8.11 8.44
CA THR A 132 -10.11 7.74 9.31
C THR A 132 -10.89 8.96 9.79
N ALA A 133 -12.13 8.75 10.24
CA ALA A 133 -13.04 9.85 10.62
C ALA A 133 -12.59 10.60 11.88
N ASP A 134 -11.82 9.96 12.74
CA ASP A 134 -11.28 10.48 14.00
C ASP A 134 -9.85 11.06 13.84
N ALA A 135 -9.50 11.45 12.61
CA ALA A 135 -8.17 11.95 12.30
C ALA A 135 -7.85 13.23 13.08
N THR A 136 -6.64 13.22 13.67
CA THR A 136 -6.02 14.38 14.32
C THR A 136 -4.78 14.86 13.56
N ALA A 137 -4.40 14.17 12.48
CA ALA A 137 -3.36 14.60 11.57
C ALA A 137 -3.75 15.91 10.87
N ASP A 138 -2.77 16.79 10.64
CA ASP A 138 -2.97 18.03 9.91
C ASP A 138 -3.08 17.76 8.39
N ILE A 139 -4.19 17.12 8.02
CA ILE A 139 -4.53 16.75 6.64
C ILE A 139 -5.99 17.11 6.40
N LYS A 140 -6.28 17.79 5.30
CA LYS A 140 -7.64 18.12 4.92
C LYS A 140 -8.29 16.96 4.18
N ARG A 141 -9.52 16.64 4.55
CA ARG A 141 -10.27 15.56 3.92
C ARG A 141 -10.40 15.74 2.40
N GLU A 142 -10.64 16.96 1.93
CA GLU A 142 -10.79 17.27 0.51
C GLU A 142 -9.50 16.95 -0.29
N GLU A 143 -8.33 17.13 0.32
CA GLU A 143 -7.05 16.79 -0.32
C GLU A 143 -6.88 15.26 -0.41
N VAL A 144 -7.34 14.53 0.60
CA VAL A 144 -7.35 13.06 0.56
C VAL A 144 -8.35 12.57 -0.49
N ASP A 145 -9.56 13.12 -0.54
CA ASP A 145 -10.56 12.75 -1.56
C ASP A 145 -10.03 12.93 -2.99
N SER A 146 -9.24 13.99 -3.22
CA SER A 146 -8.60 14.23 -4.51
C SER A 146 -7.63 13.10 -4.88
N ILE A 147 -6.73 12.72 -3.97
CA ILE A 147 -5.76 11.64 -4.26
C ILE A 147 -6.42 10.26 -4.36
N LEU A 148 -7.52 10.00 -3.61
CA LEU A 148 -8.29 8.76 -3.77
C LEU A 148 -8.82 8.62 -5.20
N ALA A 149 -9.37 9.71 -5.77
CA ALA A 149 -9.86 9.72 -7.15
C ALA A 149 -8.73 9.46 -8.16
N ILE A 150 -7.53 10.02 -7.92
CA ILE A 150 -6.35 9.80 -8.75
C ILE A 150 -5.93 8.32 -8.70
N VAL A 151 -5.74 7.76 -7.50
CA VAL A 151 -5.26 6.39 -7.32
C VAL A 151 -6.24 5.38 -7.91
N ARG A 152 -7.55 5.59 -7.72
CA ARG A 152 -8.60 4.74 -8.31
C ARG A 152 -8.56 4.77 -9.84
N ARG A 153 -8.39 5.95 -10.44
CA ARG A 153 -8.27 6.10 -11.90
C ARG A 153 -7.01 5.41 -12.43
N LEU A 154 -5.87 5.58 -11.77
CA LEU A 154 -4.62 4.92 -12.15
C LEU A 154 -4.71 3.39 -12.02
N ALA A 155 -5.37 2.87 -10.99
CA ALA A 155 -5.58 1.43 -10.85
C ALA A 155 -6.36 0.86 -12.06
N ALA A 156 -7.42 1.55 -12.49
CA ALA A 156 -8.18 1.15 -13.67
C ALA A 156 -7.37 1.28 -14.97
N GLU A 157 -6.61 2.37 -15.15
CA GLU A 157 -5.77 2.61 -16.32
C GLU A 157 -4.70 1.53 -16.53
N PHE A 158 -4.11 1.05 -15.43
CA PHE A 158 -3.03 0.06 -15.46
C PHE A 158 -3.51 -1.39 -15.27
N ASP A 159 -4.83 -1.65 -15.35
CA ASP A 159 -5.43 -2.98 -15.14
C ASP A 159 -4.91 -3.63 -13.83
N ALA A 160 -4.91 -2.85 -12.75
CA ALA A 160 -4.52 -3.30 -11.42
C ALA A 160 -5.75 -3.69 -10.60
N ALA A 161 -5.63 -4.74 -9.79
CA ALA A 161 -6.63 -5.02 -8.78
C ALA A 161 -6.61 -3.90 -7.72
N PHE A 162 -7.77 -3.39 -7.39
CA PHE A 162 -7.91 -2.26 -6.46
C PHE A 162 -8.44 -2.72 -5.12
N VAL A 163 -7.75 -2.34 -4.04
CA VAL A 163 -8.16 -2.61 -2.66
C VAL A 163 -8.72 -1.33 -2.07
N GLU A 164 -10.03 -1.24 -1.95
CA GLU A 164 -10.68 -0.14 -1.24
C GLU A 164 -10.36 -0.20 0.25
N LEU A 165 -9.93 0.92 0.84
CA LEU A 165 -9.58 1.00 2.25
C LEU A 165 -10.24 2.17 2.98
N ASP A 166 -10.40 3.32 2.35
CA ASP A 166 -10.90 4.52 3.03
C ASP A 166 -12.31 4.31 3.60
N ALA A 167 -13.27 3.94 2.77
CA ALA A 167 -14.64 3.70 3.20
C ALA A 167 -14.76 2.50 4.19
N PRO A 168 -14.11 1.35 3.95
CA PRO A 168 -14.09 0.23 4.90
C PRO A 168 -13.52 0.58 6.26
N LEU A 169 -12.39 1.29 6.34
CA LEU A 169 -11.78 1.69 7.61
C LEU A 169 -12.67 2.70 8.37
N ARG A 170 -13.25 3.67 7.68
CA ARG A 170 -14.19 4.62 8.29
C ARG A 170 -15.41 3.91 8.85
N LYS A 171 -16.02 3.01 8.07
CA LYS A 171 -17.17 2.22 8.51
C LYS A 171 -16.84 1.31 9.70
N ALA A 172 -15.69 0.65 9.69
CA ALA A 172 -15.25 -0.17 10.80
C ALA A 172 -15.03 0.67 12.07
N GLY A 173 -14.54 1.91 11.92
CA GLY A 173 -14.33 2.84 13.03
C GLY A 173 -15.62 3.33 13.71
N GLU A 174 -16.78 3.33 13.03
CA GLU A 174 -18.07 3.76 13.61
C GLU A 174 -18.49 2.93 14.83
N ALA A 175 -18.11 1.66 14.87
CA ALA A 175 -18.47 0.74 15.95
C ALA A 175 -17.36 0.59 17.02
N LEU A 176 -16.27 1.33 16.91
CA LEU A 176 -15.08 1.18 17.75
C LEU A 176 -14.79 2.48 18.53
N PRO A 177 -14.07 2.41 19.65
CA PRO A 177 -13.58 3.60 20.33
C PRO A 177 -12.70 4.45 19.39
N PRO A 178 -12.65 5.78 19.60
CA PRO A 178 -11.74 6.66 18.86
C PRO A 178 -10.31 6.12 18.87
N HIS A 179 -9.61 6.27 17.75
CA HIS A 179 -8.23 5.82 17.55
C HIS A 179 -8.00 4.30 17.66
N ALA A 180 -9.06 3.49 17.65
CA ALA A 180 -8.91 2.03 17.67
C ALA A 180 -8.25 1.49 16.39
N LEU A 181 -8.51 2.11 15.22
CA LEU A 181 -7.97 1.66 13.94
C LEU A 181 -6.70 2.38 13.52
N THR A 182 -6.56 3.66 13.86
CA THR A 182 -5.38 4.47 13.55
C THR A 182 -5.00 5.34 14.75
N LYS A 183 -3.74 5.75 14.83
CA LYS A 183 -3.25 6.61 15.91
C LYS A 183 -3.75 8.05 15.75
N GLU A 184 -3.60 8.60 14.54
CA GLU A 184 -3.90 9.99 14.22
C GLU A 184 -4.68 10.15 12.90
N GLY A 185 -5.28 9.06 12.44
CA GLY A 185 -6.05 9.03 11.21
C GLY A 185 -5.35 8.34 10.04
N VAL A 186 -4.04 8.17 10.10
CA VAL A 186 -3.20 7.64 9.01
C VAL A 186 -2.48 6.35 9.41
N HIS A 187 -1.70 6.36 10.51
CA HIS A 187 -0.91 5.20 10.90
C HIS A 187 -1.76 4.14 11.61
N PRO A 188 -1.94 2.95 11.02
CA PRO A 188 -2.79 1.93 11.59
C PRO A 188 -2.26 1.40 12.94
N THR A 189 -3.18 1.07 13.82
CA THR A 189 -2.96 0.15 14.94
C THR A 189 -2.90 -1.29 14.44
N GLN A 190 -2.69 -2.26 15.33
CA GLN A 190 -2.78 -3.68 14.95
C GLN A 190 -4.18 -4.04 14.40
N GLN A 191 -5.24 -3.42 14.94
CA GLN A 191 -6.59 -3.61 14.43
C GLN A 191 -6.76 -3.00 13.03
N GLY A 192 -6.24 -1.78 12.80
CA GLY A 192 -6.24 -1.17 11.47
C GLY A 192 -5.47 -2.00 10.44
N HIS A 193 -4.28 -2.48 10.79
CA HIS A 193 -3.52 -3.38 9.93
C HIS A 193 -4.27 -4.68 9.61
N SER A 194 -5.05 -5.23 10.55
CA SER A 194 -5.84 -6.44 10.30
C SER A 194 -6.98 -6.19 9.31
N VAL A 195 -7.59 -5.00 9.33
CA VAL A 195 -8.59 -4.60 8.32
C VAL A 195 -7.95 -4.50 6.94
N ILE A 196 -6.79 -3.83 6.84
CA ILE A 196 -6.05 -3.71 5.57
C ILE A 196 -5.69 -5.10 5.03
N ALA A 197 -5.11 -5.96 5.87
CA ALA A 197 -4.73 -7.32 5.48
C ALA A 197 -5.93 -8.15 5.00
N LYS A 198 -7.08 -8.02 5.67
CA LYS A 198 -8.32 -8.69 5.25
C LYS A 198 -8.75 -8.26 3.85
N HIS A 199 -8.86 -6.95 3.60
CA HIS A 199 -9.29 -6.43 2.29
C HIS A 199 -8.30 -6.78 1.17
N TRP A 200 -7.01 -6.77 1.48
CA TRP A 200 -5.98 -7.24 0.56
C TRP A 200 -6.15 -8.72 0.20
N LEU A 201 -6.37 -9.59 1.22
CA LEU A 201 -6.59 -11.02 1.02
C LEU A 201 -7.87 -11.30 0.20
N ASP A 202 -8.96 -10.61 0.51
CA ASP A 202 -10.23 -10.75 -0.23
C ASP A 202 -10.00 -10.44 -1.73
N THR A 203 -9.28 -9.37 -2.03
CA THR A 203 -8.95 -8.96 -3.41
C THR A 203 -8.06 -9.97 -4.11
N VAL A 204 -7.00 -10.43 -3.46
CA VAL A 204 -6.02 -11.37 -4.04
C VAL A 204 -6.61 -12.75 -4.26
N LEU A 205 -7.45 -13.23 -3.33
CA LEU A 205 -8.10 -14.54 -3.40
C LEU A 205 -9.42 -14.53 -4.18
N GLY A 206 -9.99 -13.35 -4.45
CA GLY A 206 -11.29 -13.22 -5.15
C GLY A 206 -12.47 -13.63 -4.27
N MET A 207 -12.40 -13.31 -3.00
CA MET A 207 -13.45 -13.63 -2.00
C MET A 207 -14.45 -12.46 -1.86
#